data_1410bfed735294f517eabbef40b76b5e
#
_entry.id   1410bfed735294f517eabbef40b76b5e
#
_cell.length_a   1.000
_cell.length_b   1.000
_cell.length_c   1.000
_cell.angle_alpha   90.00
_cell.angle_beta   90.00
_cell.angle_gamma   90.00
#
_symmetry.space_group_name_H-M   'P 1'
#
loop_
_entity.id
_entity.type
_entity.pdbx_description
1 polymer ?
#
loop_
_entity_poly.entity_id
_entity_poly.type
_entity_poly.pdbx_seq_one_letter_code
_entity_poly.pdbx_strand_id
1 'polypeptide(L)'
;ENLPPKRRELCYLSKEDQSKPVGFMKELKEAARKGRNALFETQLLEAAARKRQWVVETVEDCVAAGQKVVVFTGRKRDCEAIATSLEKRLKKLPDAKLWWGHGGISTKERDQMVQDYSERPSRAVFVGTTDAFGEAIDGLQHSDVAICCLLPWNGGRVEQMEGRFYRKSSTRSVRILYVVAEGTVDEHVSELVLTKLNNIEKALDHTEARDIANTLAGLDDEDAIIESIINKMGT
;
A
#
# COMPACT_ATOMS: atom_id res chain seq x y z
N GLU A 1 -3.22 -8.96 26.90
CA GLU A 1 -4.26 -8.11 26.27
C GLU A 1 -4.55 -8.64 24.88
N ASN A 2 -5.80 -9.02 24.64
CA ASN A 2 -6.20 -9.54 23.32
C ASN A 2 -6.37 -8.35 22.36
N LEU A 3 -5.45 -8.22 21.41
CA LEU A 3 -5.61 -7.29 20.29
C LEU A 3 -6.87 -7.66 19.47
N PRO A 4 -7.62 -6.67 18.96
CA PRO A 4 -8.68 -6.95 18.00
C PRO A 4 -8.12 -7.70 16.78
N PRO A 5 -8.90 -8.57 16.14
CA PRO A 5 -8.40 -9.34 15.00
C PRO A 5 -8.01 -8.43 13.82
N LYS A 6 -6.90 -8.74 13.15
CA LYS A 6 -6.57 -8.19 11.83
C LYS A 6 -6.83 -9.26 10.77
N ARG A 7 -7.38 -8.85 9.65
CA ARG A 7 -7.63 -9.73 8.49
C ARG A 7 -6.93 -9.18 7.27
N ARG A 8 -5.99 -9.94 6.73
CA ARG A 8 -5.30 -9.67 5.47
C ARG A 8 -6.05 -10.29 4.30
N GLU A 9 -6.26 -9.53 3.26
CA GLU A 9 -6.91 -9.98 2.03
C GLU A 9 -6.07 -9.53 0.82
N LEU A 10 -5.80 -10.47 -0.09
CA LEU A 10 -5.21 -10.18 -1.40
C LEU A 10 -6.35 -9.95 -2.38
N CYS A 11 -6.38 -8.77 -2.96
CA CYS A 11 -7.37 -8.37 -3.94
C CYS A 11 -6.73 -8.37 -5.32
N TYR A 12 -6.85 -9.49 -6.04
CA TYR A 12 -6.40 -9.60 -7.41
C TYR A 12 -7.43 -8.95 -8.33
N LEU A 13 -7.00 -7.92 -9.06
CA LEU A 13 -7.81 -7.26 -10.06
C LEU A 13 -7.60 -7.92 -11.42
N SER A 14 -8.64 -8.52 -11.96
CA SER A 14 -8.63 -9.05 -13.32
C SER A 14 -8.36 -7.93 -14.34
N LYS A 15 -7.95 -8.27 -15.55
CA LYS A 15 -7.71 -7.27 -16.61
C LYS A 15 -8.94 -6.41 -16.93
N GLU A 16 -10.13 -6.91 -16.67
CA GLU A 16 -11.39 -6.20 -16.88
C GLU A 16 -11.68 -5.16 -15.79
N ASP A 17 -11.27 -5.46 -14.56
CA ASP A 17 -11.45 -4.59 -13.39
C ASP A 17 -10.39 -3.48 -13.30
N GLN A 18 -9.34 -3.57 -14.13
CA GLN A 18 -8.25 -2.61 -14.14
C GLN A 18 -8.59 -1.34 -14.93
N SER A 19 -8.18 -0.20 -14.42
CA SER A 19 -8.18 1.04 -15.19
C SER A 19 -7.27 0.90 -16.42
N LYS A 20 -7.62 1.57 -17.51
CA LYS A 20 -6.76 1.67 -18.71
C LYS A 20 -5.90 2.92 -18.60
N PRO A 21 -4.64 2.84 -18.17
CA PRO A 21 -3.79 4.01 -18.02
C PRO A 21 -3.40 4.56 -19.38
N VAL A 22 -3.58 5.86 -19.59
CA VAL A 22 -3.26 6.55 -20.83
C VAL A 22 -1.82 7.05 -20.78
N GLY A 23 -1.09 6.89 -21.88
CA GLY A 23 0.25 7.47 -22.05
C GLY A 23 1.41 6.58 -21.60
N PHE A 24 1.20 5.55 -20.80
CA PHE A 24 2.27 4.69 -20.28
C PHE A 24 3.11 3.98 -21.35
N MET A 25 2.55 3.65 -22.51
CA MET A 25 3.32 3.04 -23.60
C MET A 25 4.50 3.90 -24.07
N LYS A 26 4.36 5.23 -24.04
CA LYS A 26 5.46 6.14 -24.35
C LYS A 26 6.48 6.16 -23.22
N GLU A 27 6.01 6.30 -21.98
CA GLU A 27 6.85 6.28 -20.78
C GLU A 27 7.66 4.99 -20.69
N LEU A 28 7.05 3.82 -20.94
CA LEU A 28 7.72 2.51 -20.93
C LEU A 28 8.83 2.43 -22.01
N LYS A 29 8.56 2.91 -23.24
CA LYS A 29 9.56 2.94 -24.32
C LYS A 29 10.76 3.84 -23.96
N GLU A 30 10.51 4.98 -23.35
CA GLU A 30 11.56 5.89 -22.88
C GLU A 30 12.35 5.29 -21.71
N ALA A 31 11.67 4.65 -20.76
CA ALA A 31 12.27 3.98 -19.62
C ALA A 31 13.16 2.80 -20.05
N ALA A 32 12.71 1.99 -21.03
CA ALA A 32 13.49 0.89 -21.57
C ALA A 32 14.83 1.35 -22.19
N ARG A 33 14.87 2.56 -22.77
CA ARG A 33 16.11 3.17 -23.28
C ARG A 33 17.06 3.63 -22.17
N LYS A 34 16.52 3.96 -20.98
CA LYS A 34 17.30 4.40 -19.81
C LYS A 34 17.86 3.25 -18.98
N GLY A 35 17.38 2.03 -19.20
CA GLY A 35 17.85 0.83 -18.53
C GLY A 35 16.79 0.12 -17.69
N ARG A 36 17.20 -1.02 -17.12
CA ARG A 36 16.31 -1.97 -16.42
C ARG A 36 15.58 -1.34 -15.23
N ASN A 37 16.30 -0.61 -14.38
CA ASN A 37 15.69 0.00 -13.18
C ASN A 37 14.63 1.05 -13.54
N ALA A 38 14.89 1.88 -14.56
CA ALA A 38 13.91 2.86 -15.03
C ALA A 38 12.67 2.19 -15.63
N LEU A 39 12.85 1.08 -16.34
CA LEU A 39 11.74 0.29 -16.86
C LEU A 39 10.88 -0.29 -15.74
N PHE A 40 11.51 -0.91 -14.75
CA PHE A 40 10.85 -1.50 -13.60
C PHE A 40 10.05 -0.45 -12.81
N GLU A 41 10.64 0.69 -12.49
CA GLU A 41 9.95 1.81 -11.83
C GLU A 41 8.72 2.29 -12.64
N THR A 42 8.83 2.34 -13.95
CA THR A 42 7.71 2.74 -14.81
C THR A 42 6.60 1.68 -14.83
N GLN A 43 6.94 0.40 -14.78
CA GLN A 43 5.98 -0.70 -14.68
C GLN A 43 5.22 -0.66 -13.34
N LEU A 44 5.89 -0.31 -12.24
CA LEU A 44 5.23 -0.11 -10.95
C LEU A 44 4.23 1.06 -10.98
N LEU A 45 4.60 2.16 -11.64
CA LEU A 45 3.70 3.30 -11.83
C LEU A 45 2.48 2.92 -12.69
N GLU A 46 2.69 2.10 -13.71
CA GLU A 46 1.60 1.57 -14.53
C GLU A 46 0.66 0.68 -13.73
N ALA A 47 1.21 -0.27 -12.97
CA ALA A 47 0.43 -1.15 -12.10
C ALA A 47 -0.40 -0.37 -11.08
N ALA A 48 0.19 0.65 -10.44
CA ALA A 48 -0.52 1.54 -9.54
C ALA A 48 -1.67 2.29 -10.22
N ALA A 49 -1.43 2.81 -11.44
CA ALA A 49 -2.46 3.51 -12.21
C ALA A 49 -3.63 2.58 -12.61
N ARG A 50 -3.35 1.30 -12.89
CA ARG A 50 -4.38 0.29 -13.20
C ARG A 50 -5.31 0.00 -12.03
N LYS A 51 -4.84 0.09 -10.80
CA LYS A 51 -5.61 -0.16 -9.56
C LYS A 51 -6.47 1.03 -9.12
N ARG A 52 -6.21 2.23 -9.61
CA ARG A 52 -6.73 3.48 -9.08
C ARG A 52 -8.26 3.54 -9.01
N GLN A 53 -8.96 3.15 -10.06
CA GLN A 53 -10.42 3.20 -10.08
C GLN A 53 -11.02 2.28 -9.02
N TRP A 54 -10.55 1.05 -8.93
CA TRP A 54 -11.01 0.09 -7.93
C TRP A 54 -10.77 0.61 -6.51
N VAL A 55 -9.59 1.16 -6.25
CA VAL A 55 -9.26 1.74 -4.93
C VAL A 55 -10.24 2.87 -4.58
N VAL A 56 -10.50 3.77 -5.53
CA VAL A 56 -11.41 4.90 -5.31
C VAL A 56 -12.84 4.43 -5.06
N GLU A 57 -13.33 3.44 -5.78
CA GLU A 57 -14.66 2.85 -5.60
C GLU A 57 -14.78 2.12 -4.27
N THR A 58 -13.78 1.31 -3.91
CA THR A 58 -13.74 0.61 -2.63
C THR A 58 -13.72 1.59 -1.45
N VAL A 59 -12.97 2.68 -1.55
CA VAL A 59 -12.98 3.74 -0.51
C VAL A 59 -14.35 4.39 -0.41
N GLU A 60 -14.98 4.73 -1.53
CA GLU A 60 -16.34 5.32 -1.55
C GLU A 60 -17.35 4.41 -0.86
N ASP A 61 -17.34 3.11 -1.16
CA ASP A 61 -18.23 2.13 -0.56
C ASP A 61 -18.00 1.97 0.96
N CYS A 62 -16.74 1.89 1.37
CA CYS A 62 -16.39 1.82 2.79
C CYS A 62 -16.86 3.06 3.55
N VAL A 63 -16.65 4.26 2.99
CA VAL A 63 -17.07 5.53 3.61
C VAL A 63 -18.61 5.66 3.63
N ALA A 64 -19.29 5.20 2.59
CA ALA A 64 -20.75 5.14 2.56
C ALA A 64 -21.30 4.24 3.67
N ALA A 65 -20.59 3.13 3.97
CA ALA A 65 -20.88 2.23 5.09
C ALA A 65 -20.48 2.79 6.46
N GLY A 66 -19.98 4.02 6.54
CA GLY A 66 -19.61 4.68 7.81
C GLY A 66 -18.19 4.35 8.30
N GLN A 67 -17.37 3.67 7.52
CA GLN A 67 -16.05 3.22 7.92
C GLN A 67 -14.97 4.31 7.82
N LYS A 68 -13.88 4.12 8.56
CA LYS A 68 -12.63 4.87 8.45
C LYS A 68 -11.64 4.09 7.59
N VAL A 69 -11.10 4.75 6.59
CA VAL A 69 -10.22 4.11 5.60
C VAL A 69 -8.87 4.81 5.55
N VAL A 70 -7.80 4.03 5.59
CA VAL A 70 -6.44 4.49 5.26
C VAL A 70 -5.99 3.86 3.94
N VAL A 71 -5.40 4.66 3.06
CA VAL A 71 -4.85 4.22 1.77
C VAL A 71 -3.37 4.54 1.73
N PHE A 72 -2.54 3.51 1.56
CA PHE A 72 -1.10 3.66 1.36
C PHE A 72 -0.74 3.49 -0.10
N THR A 73 -0.03 4.48 -0.65
CA THR A 73 0.49 4.49 -2.02
C THR A 73 2.01 4.48 -2.01
N GLY A 74 2.61 3.98 -3.09
CA GLY A 74 4.07 3.95 -3.20
C GLY A 74 4.68 5.28 -3.67
N ARG A 75 3.92 6.10 -4.39
CA ARG A 75 4.46 7.29 -5.06
C ARG A 75 3.52 8.50 -4.90
N LYS A 76 4.12 9.69 -4.88
CA LYS A 76 3.41 10.96 -4.84
C LYS A 76 2.34 11.09 -5.93
N ARG A 77 2.67 10.75 -7.19
CA ARG A 77 1.76 10.79 -8.35
C ARG A 77 0.47 10.00 -8.11
N ASP A 78 0.57 8.83 -7.50
CA ASP A 78 -0.58 7.97 -7.24
C ASP A 78 -1.40 8.48 -6.06
N CYS A 79 -0.73 8.97 -5.02
CA CYS A 79 -1.37 9.62 -3.88
C CYS A 79 -2.24 10.79 -4.33
N GLU A 80 -1.68 11.73 -5.10
CA GLU A 80 -2.37 12.89 -5.65
C GLU A 80 -3.55 12.50 -6.55
N ALA A 81 -3.36 11.49 -7.41
CA ALA A 81 -4.39 11.08 -8.34
C ALA A 81 -5.57 10.38 -7.65
N ILE A 82 -5.32 9.54 -6.64
CA ILE A 82 -6.36 8.91 -5.81
C ILE A 82 -7.08 10.00 -5.01
N ALA A 83 -6.35 10.89 -4.33
CA ALA A 83 -6.92 11.97 -3.54
C ALA A 83 -7.83 12.88 -4.38
N THR A 84 -7.36 13.32 -5.55
CA THR A 84 -8.16 14.15 -6.48
C THR A 84 -9.45 13.47 -6.92
N SER A 85 -9.41 12.16 -7.14
CA SER A 85 -10.58 11.39 -7.53
C SER A 85 -11.57 11.26 -6.36
N LEU A 86 -11.05 11.01 -5.15
CA LEU A 86 -11.83 10.90 -3.93
C LEU A 86 -12.47 12.25 -3.53
N GLU A 87 -11.77 13.37 -3.68
CA GLU A 87 -12.34 14.70 -3.41
C GLU A 87 -13.64 14.96 -4.19
N LYS A 88 -13.70 14.49 -5.44
CA LYS A 88 -14.90 14.63 -6.27
C LYS A 88 -16.04 13.71 -5.83
N ARG A 89 -15.71 12.45 -5.49
CA ARG A 89 -16.71 11.42 -5.14
C ARG A 89 -17.27 11.63 -3.73
N LEU A 90 -16.40 11.89 -2.76
CA LEU A 90 -16.79 12.05 -1.36
C LEU A 90 -17.63 13.32 -1.08
N LYS A 91 -17.60 14.33 -1.97
CA LYS A 91 -18.52 15.47 -1.89
C LYS A 91 -19.99 15.09 -1.89
N LYS A 92 -20.33 13.91 -2.42
CA LYS A 92 -21.70 13.40 -2.47
C LYS A 92 -22.12 12.67 -1.17
N LEU A 93 -21.15 12.35 -0.32
CA LEU A 93 -21.39 11.64 0.93
C LEU A 93 -21.41 12.63 2.09
N PRO A 94 -22.50 12.72 2.84
CA PRO A 94 -22.60 13.64 3.97
C PRO A 94 -21.56 13.27 5.04
N ASP A 95 -20.92 14.29 5.61
CA ASP A 95 -19.93 14.18 6.69
C ASP A 95 -18.64 13.40 6.34
N ALA A 96 -18.45 13.02 5.08
CA ALA A 96 -17.18 12.41 4.66
C ALA A 96 -16.05 13.45 4.68
N LYS A 97 -14.88 13.04 5.20
CA LYS A 97 -13.67 13.87 5.26
C LYS A 97 -12.48 13.13 4.68
N LEU A 98 -11.68 13.86 3.93
CA LEU A 98 -10.45 13.37 3.30
C LEU A 98 -9.27 14.22 3.76
N TRP A 99 -8.20 13.53 4.18
CA TRP A 99 -6.85 14.07 4.36
C TRP A 99 -5.92 13.30 3.43
N TRP A 100 -4.96 13.98 2.87
CA TRP A 100 -3.97 13.31 2.05
C TRP A 100 -2.63 14.04 2.07
N GLY A 101 -1.55 13.27 1.89
CA GLY A 101 -0.23 13.85 1.93
C GLY A 101 0.88 12.92 1.43
N HIS A 102 2.06 13.51 1.25
CA HIS A 102 3.28 12.85 0.78
C HIS A 102 4.51 13.47 1.44
N GLY A 103 5.72 12.96 1.17
CA GLY A 103 6.97 13.41 1.78
C GLY A 103 7.35 14.89 1.58
N GLY A 104 6.66 15.61 0.69
CA GLY A 104 6.85 17.05 0.49
C GLY A 104 6.11 17.96 1.48
N ILE A 105 5.34 17.38 2.42
CA ILE A 105 4.60 18.12 3.44
C ILE A 105 5.44 18.17 4.72
N SER A 106 5.36 19.28 5.46
CA SER A 106 6.07 19.43 6.73
C SER A 106 5.60 18.40 7.77
N THR A 107 6.49 18.02 8.70
CA THR A 107 6.14 17.07 9.78
C THR A 107 4.96 17.58 10.60
N LYS A 108 4.92 18.88 10.91
CA LYS A 108 3.81 19.49 11.68
C LYS A 108 2.47 19.36 10.97
N GLU A 109 2.42 19.56 9.65
CA GLU A 109 1.20 19.39 8.87
C GLU A 109 0.78 17.93 8.81
N ARG A 110 1.73 17.00 8.66
CA ARG A 110 1.45 15.55 8.68
C ARG A 110 0.85 15.11 10.01
N ASP A 111 1.44 15.54 11.13
CA ASP A 111 0.97 15.21 12.46
C ASP A 111 -0.45 15.76 12.69
N GLN A 112 -0.71 17.00 12.28
CA GLN A 112 -2.05 17.60 12.39
C GLN A 112 -3.09 16.83 11.57
N MET A 113 -2.77 16.48 10.32
CA MET A 113 -3.68 15.71 9.47
C MET A 113 -4.04 14.35 10.06
N VAL A 114 -3.05 13.65 10.64
CA VAL A 114 -3.26 12.34 11.26
C VAL A 114 -4.04 12.48 12.56
N GLN A 115 -3.80 13.52 13.35
CA GLN A 115 -4.59 13.82 14.54
C GLN A 115 -6.05 14.08 14.17
N ASP A 116 -6.31 14.98 13.21
CA ASP A 116 -7.66 15.29 12.74
C ASP A 116 -8.39 14.05 12.23
N TYR A 117 -7.69 13.18 11.48
CA TYR A 117 -8.22 11.88 11.05
C TYR A 117 -8.53 10.97 12.24
N SER A 118 -7.62 10.88 13.21
CA SER A 118 -7.76 10.03 14.38
C SER A 118 -9.01 10.40 15.22
N GLU A 119 -9.26 11.69 15.40
CA GLU A 119 -10.36 12.23 16.20
C GLU A 119 -11.74 12.01 15.55
N ARG A 120 -11.80 11.76 14.25
CA ARG A 120 -13.08 11.48 13.58
C ARG A 120 -13.64 10.12 13.98
N PRO A 121 -14.92 10.03 14.34
CA PRO A 121 -15.53 8.76 14.74
C PRO A 121 -15.79 7.82 13.56
N SER A 122 -16.07 8.38 12.35
CA SER A 122 -16.48 7.61 11.16
C SER A 122 -16.30 8.43 9.88
N ARG A 123 -16.50 7.80 8.72
CA ARG A 123 -16.50 8.43 7.38
C ARG A 123 -15.26 9.30 7.13
N ALA A 124 -14.12 8.78 7.51
CA ALA A 124 -12.83 9.44 7.39
C ALA A 124 -11.93 8.67 6.42
N VAL A 125 -11.27 9.39 5.54
CA VAL A 125 -10.28 8.83 4.61
C VAL A 125 -8.94 9.50 4.81
N PHE A 126 -7.90 8.72 4.90
CA PHE A 126 -6.52 9.18 4.88
C PHE A 126 -5.78 8.54 3.71
N VAL A 127 -5.20 9.34 2.82
CA VAL A 127 -4.38 8.86 1.70
C VAL A 127 -2.96 9.33 1.89
N GLY A 128 -1.99 8.42 1.96
CA GLY A 128 -0.59 8.78 2.19
C GLY A 128 0.39 7.93 1.40
N THR A 129 1.60 8.46 1.17
CA THR A 129 2.69 7.64 0.69
C THR A 129 3.31 6.84 1.83
N THR A 130 3.68 5.59 1.57
CA THR A 130 4.30 4.70 2.56
C THR A 130 5.54 5.34 3.19
N ASP A 131 6.39 6.00 2.40
CA ASP A 131 7.60 6.65 2.89
C ASP A 131 7.32 7.83 3.84
N ALA A 132 6.24 8.59 3.60
CA ALA A 132 5.92 9.76 4.42
C ALA A 132 5.18 9.41 5.71
N PHE A 133 4.34 8.37 5.69
CA PHE A 133 3.43 7.99 6.78
C PHE A 133 3.68 6.57 7.30
N GLY A 134 4.62 5.84 6.71
CA GLY A 134 5.06 4.52 7.15
C GLY A 134 5.98 4.54 8.36
N GLU A 135 6.46 5.71 8.81
CA GLU A 135 7.36 5.84 9.97
C GLU A 135 6.80 6.82 11.01
N ALA A 136 6.94 6.48 12.29
CA ALA A 136 6.77 7.32 13.49
C ALA A 136 5.46 8.13 13.65
N ILE A 137 4.35 7.79 13.00
CA ILE A 137 3.09 8.52 13.11
C ILE A 137 2.04 7.66 13.86
N ASP A 138 1.41 8.25 14.88
CA ASP A 138 0.32 7.65 15.67
C ASP A 138 -1.02 8.29 15.30
N GLY A 139 -2.08 7.47 15.14
CA GLY A 139 -3.44 7.95 14.83
C GLY A 139 -4.15 7.15 13.74
N LEU A 140 -3.39 6.44 12.88
CA LEU A 140 -3.96 5.62 11.81
C LEU A 140 -4.50 4.26 12.33
N GLN A 141 -4.16 3.84 13.55
CA GLN A 141 -4.63 2.60 14.19
C GLN A 141 -6.13 2.59 14.51
N HIS A 142 -6.83 3.68 14.27
CA HIS A 142 -8.29 3.78 14.42
C HIS A 142 -9.04 3.55 13.09
N SER A 143 -8.37 3.00 12.08
CA SER A 143 -8.96 2.64 10.79
C SER A 143 -9.70 1.31 10.85
N ASP A 144 -10.81 1.21 10.15
CA ASP A 144 -11.56 -0.04 9.94
C ASP A 144 -11.01 -0.82 8.73
N VAL A 145 -10.53 -0.08 7.72
CA VAL A 145 -9.97 -0.65 6.48
C VAL A 145 -8.65 0.04 6.14
N ALA A 146 -7.64 -0.75 5.82
CA ALA A 146 -6.37 -0.30 5.26
C ALA A 146 -6.21 -0.84 3.84
N ILE A 147 -5.98 0.02 2.86
CA ILE A 147 -5.76 -0.35 1.46
C ILE A 147 -4.31 -0.08 1.10
N CYS A 148 -3.58 -1.13 0.75
CA CYS A 148 -2.17 -1.06 0.35
C CYS A 148 -2.06 -1.17 -1.17
N CYS A 149 -1.83 -0.04 -1.84
CA CYS A 149 -1.73 0.03 -3.29
C CYS A 149 -0.38 -0.45 -3.83
N LEU A 150 0.64 -0.50 -3.00
CA LEU A 150 1.95 -1.05 -3.31
C LEU A 150 2.42 -1.91 -2.14
N LEU A 151 2.83 -3.13 -2.44
CA LEU A 151 3.51 -3.99 -1.48
C LEU A 151 5.00 -3.60 -1.43
N PRO A 152 5.54 -3.20 -0.27
CA PRO A 152 6.98 -3.08 -0.11
C PRO A 152 7.63 -4.45 -0.34
N TRP A 153 8.69 -4.51 -1.12
CA TRP A 153 9.43 -5.76 -1.40
C TRP A 153 10.18 -6.34 -0.21
N ASN A 154 10.33 -5.57 0.83
CA ASN A 154 10.94 -5.99 2.08
C ASN A 154 9.85 -6.34 3.10
N GLY A 155 9.83 -7.57 3.61
CA GLY A 155 8.85 -8.04 4.60
C GLY A 155 8.85 -7.20 5.89
N GLY A 156 10.01 -6.71 6.35
CA GLY A 156 10.12 -5.82 7.49
C GLY A 156 9.41 -4.48 7.27
N ARG A 157 9.45 -3.94 6.05
CA ARG A 157 8.68 -2.73 5.69
C ARG A 157 7.17 -2.98 5.66
N VAL A 158 6.73 -4.19 5.27
CA VAL A 158 5.30 -4.56 5.35
C VAL A 158 4.84 -4.55 6.80
N GLU A 159 5.60 -5.16 7.71
CA GLU A 159 5.27 -5.18 9.14
C GLU A 159 5.29 -3.77 9.75
N GLN A 160 6.27 -2.95 9.38
CA GLN A 160 6.31 -1.54 9.79
C GLN A 160 5.09 -0.77 9.30
N MET A 161 4.71 -0.92 8.04
CA MET A 161 3.51 -0.31 7.48
C MET A 161 2.25 -0.78 8.20
N GLU A 162 2.08 -2.09 8.40
CA GLU A 162 0.95 -2.63 9.18
C GLU A 162 0.93 -2.12 10.60
N GLY A 163 2.10 -1.95 11.25
CA GLY A 163 2.24 -1.39 12.58
C GLY A 163 1.71 0.04 12.71
N ARG A 164 1.33 0.74 11.63
CA ARG A 164 0.72 2.07 11.68
C ARG A 164 -0.78 2.03 11.92
N PHE A 165 -1.44 1.05 11.35
CA PHE A 165 -2.88 0.89 11.48
C PHE A 165 -3.29 -0.32 12.32
N TYR A 166 -2.32 -1.10 12.84
CA TYR A 166 -2.55 -2.20 13.74
C TYR A 166 -1.47 -2.25 14.84
N ARG A 167 -1.82 -1.78 16.05
CA ARG A 167 -0.93 -1.66 17.21
C ARG A 167 -1.61 -2.16 18.49
N LYS A 168 -0.83 -2.24 19.58
CA LYS A 168 -1.34 -2.54 20.92
C LYS A 168 -2.47 -1.59 21.38
N SER A 169 -2.49 -0.36 20.87
CA SER A 169 -3.55 0.63 21.10
C SER A 169 -4.74 0.52 20.14
N SER A 170 -4.76 -0.41 19.21
CA SER A 170 -5.89 -0.61 18.31
C SER A 170 -7.10 -1.11 19.08
N THR A 171 -8.21 -0.40 18.96
CA THR A 171 -9.49 -0.73 19.62
C THR A 171 -10.50 -1.37 18.65
N ARG A 172 -10.17 -1.42 17.36
CA ARG A 172 -11.02 -1.94 16.29
C ARG A 172 -10.29 -3.01 15.49
N SER A 173 -11.07 -3.96 14.99
CA SER A 173 -10.59 -4.89 13.97
C SER A 173 -10.28 -4.13 12.68
N VAL A 174 -9.18 -4.47 12.01
CA VAL A 174 -8.79 -3.88 10.74
C VAL A 174 -8.79 -4.91 9.62
N ARG A 175 -9.41 -4.57 8.50
CA ARG A 175 -9.27 -5.26 7.21
C ARG A 175 -8.14 -4.64 6.41
N ILE A 176 -7.15 -5.43 6.05
CA ILE A 176 -5.99 -5.00 5.26
C ILE A 176 -6.13 -5.57 3.85
N LEU A 177 -6.34 -4.71 2.88
CA LEU A 177 -6.51 -5.06 1.47
C LEU A 177 -5.21 -4.77 0.72
N TYR A 178 -4.54 -5.82 0.27
CA TYR A 178 -3.40 -5.72 -0.62
C TYR A 178 -3.88 -5.84 -2.06
N VAL A 179 -3.78 -4.75 -2.80
CA VAL A 179 -4.33 -4.68 -4.17
C VAL A 179 -3.26 -5.03 -5.19
N VAL A 180 -3.53 -6.03 -6.00
CA VAL A 180 -2.62 -6.58 -7.01
C VAL A 180 -3.28 -6.50 -8.38
N ALA A 181 -2.63 -5.87 -9.37
CA ALA A 181 -3.10 -5.84 -10.74
C ALA A 181 -2.55 -7.04 -11.51
N GLU A 182 -3.41 -7.98 -11.90
CA GLU A 182 -3.03 -9.17 -12.67
C GLU A 182 -2.37 -8.82 -14.01
N GLY A 183 -1.38 -9.60 -14.40
CA GLY A 183 -0.62 -9.40 -15.64
C GLY A 183 0.30 -8.18 -15.60
N THR A 184 0.67 -7.71 -14.41
CA THR A 184 1.63 -6.62 -14.21
C THR A 184 2.77 -7.05 -13.29
N VAL A 185 3.75 -6.16 -13.11
CA VAL A 185 4.85 -6.36 -12.16
C VAL A 185 4.38 -6.59 -10.71
N ASP A 186 3.20 -6.11 -10.33
CA ASP A 186 2.60 -6.32 -9.02
C ASP A 186 2.45 -7.79 -8.65
N GLU A 187 2.11 -8.63 -9.62
CA GLU A 187 1.91 -10.06 -9.42
C GLU A 187 3.21 -10.72 -8.93
N HIS A 188 4.32 -10.40 -9.57
CA HIS A 188 5.65 -10.92 -9.19
C HIS A 188 6.12 -10.37 -7.84
N VAL A 189 5.86 -9.08 -7.57
CA VAL A 189 6.17 -8.46 -6.28
C VAL A 189 5.34 -9.10 -5.18
N SER A 190 4.05 -9.33 -5.40
CA SER A 190 3.17 -9.92 -4.38
C SER A 190 3.55 -11.35 -4.04
N GLU A 191 3.87 -12.19 -5.05
CA GLU A 191 4.36 -13.56 -4.83
C GLU A 191 5.62 -13.58 -3.98
N LEU A 192 6.58 -12.70 -4.28
CA LEU A 192 7.83 -12.60 -3.56
C LEU A 192 7.61 -12.20 -2.08
N VAL A 193 6.80 -11.15 -1.85
CA VAL A 193 6.52 -10.64 -0.51
C VAL A 193 5.75 -11.65 0.33
N LEU A 194 4.75 -12.32 -0.25
CA LEU A 194 3.97 -13.35 0.45
C LEU A 194 4.81 -14.55 0.84
N THR A 195 5.70 -15.00 -0.03
CA THR A 195 6.64 -16.07 0.28
C THR A 195 7.51 -15.69 1.47
N LYS A 196 7.98 -14.43 1.52
CA LYS A 196 8.77 -13.93 2.64
C LYS A 196 7.97 -13.83 3.94
N LEU A 197 6.75 -13.29 3.90
CA LEU A 197 5.88 -13.19 5.08
C LEU A 197 5.54 -14.57 5.64
N ASN A 198 5.22 -15.54 4.79
CA ASN A 198 4.95 -16.91 5.21
C ASN A 198 6.19 -17.59 5.83
N ASN A 199 7.38 -17.28 5.32
CA ASN A 199 8.62 -17.79 5.90
C ASN A 199 8.91 -17.16 7.26
N ILE A 200 8.65 -15.87 7.44
CA ILE A 200 8.78 -15.17 8.72
C ILE A 200 7.79 -15.75 9.75
N GLU A 201 6.52 -15.91 9.39
CA GLU A 201 5.51 -16.49 10.29
C GLU A 201 5.88 -17.92 10.71
N LYS A 202 6.30 -18.76 9.78
CA LYS A 202 6.79 -20.13 10.09
C LYS A 202 8.02 -20.14 10.98
N ALA A 203 8.92 -19.18 10.79
CA ALA A 203 10.15 -19.10 11.57
C ALA A 203 9.91 -18.57 13.00
N LEU A 204 8.90 -17.72 13.19
CA LEU A 204 8.47 -17.26 14.52
C LEU A 204 7.78 -18.37 15.32
N ASP A 205 7.09 -19.29 14.64
CA ASP A 205 6.47 -20.47 15.28
C ASP A 205 7.50 -21.58 15.64
N HIS A 206 8.65 -21.60 14.96
CA HIS A 206 9.74 -22.53 15.22
C HIS A 206 10.98 -21.80 15.75
N THR A 207 11.34 -22.02 16.99
CA THR A 207 12.34 -21.39 17.87
C THR A 207 13.80 -21.31 17.34
N GLU A 208 14.05 -21.09 16.06
CA GLU A 208 15.40 -21.01 15.47
C GLU A 208 15.74 -19.61 14.94
N ALA A 209 15.98 -18.68 15.87
CA ALA A 209 16.31 -17.28 15.57
C ALA A 209 17.55 -17.03 14.68
N ARG A 210 18.43 -18.03 14.51
CA ARG A 210 19.65 -17.90 13.69
C ARG A 210 19.41 -18.03 12.20
N ASP A 211 18.51 -18.91 11.78
CA ASP A 211 18.20 -19.09 10.35
C ASP A 211 17.35 -17.95 9.80
N ILE A 212 16.57 -17.29 10.67
CA ILE A 212 15.78 -16.09 10.33
C ILE A 212 16.69 -14.92 9.95
N ALA A 213 17.75 -14.67 10.73
CA ALA A 213 18.70 -13.58 10.48
C ALA A 213 19.43 -13.77 9.14
N ASN A 214 19.81 -15.00 8.80
CA ASN A 214 20.47 -15.31 7.52
C ASN A 214 19.51 -15.25 6.32
N THR A 215 18.25 -15.63 6.50
CA THR A 215 17.21 -15.51 5.47
C THR A 215 16.83 -14.04 5.23
N LEU A 216 16.81 -13.22 6.28
CA LEU A 216 16.52 -11.79 6.19
C LEU A 216 17.71 -11.02 5.57
N ALA A 217 18.95 -11.34 5.92
CA ALA A 217 20.14 -10.66 5.39
C ALA A 217 20.37 -10.89 3.88
N GLY A 218 19.93 -12.04 3.33
CA GLY A 218 19.98 -12.30 1.88
C GLY A 218 18.86 -11.65 1.08
N LEU A 219 17.94 -10.93 1.74
CA LEU A 219 16.71 -10.36 1.16
C LEU A 219 16.71 -8.83 1.11
N ASP A 220 17.74 -8.17 1.62
CA ASP A 220 17.85 -6.70 1.65
C ASP A 220 18.56 -6.11 0.42
N ASP A 221 19.05 -6.94 -0.50
CA ASP A 221 19.61 -6.48 -1.76
C ASP A 221 18.48 -6.15 -2.75
N GLU A 222 18.13 -4.86 -2.79
CA GLU A 222 17.07 -4.32 -3.64
C GLU A 222 17.36 -4.59 -5.12
N ASP A 223 18.62 -4.55 -5.52
CA ASP A 223 19.07 -4.83 -6.90
C ASP A 223 18.89 -6.30 -7.27
N ALA A 224 19.21 -7.24 -6.36
CA ALA A 224 19.00 -8.67 -6.58
C ALA A 224 17.50 -9.03 -6.69
N ILE A 225 16.64 -8.35 -5.94
CA ILE A 225 15.20 -8.52 -6.01
C ILE A 225 14.66 -8.01 -7.35
N ILE A 226 15.06 -6.82 -7.76
CA ILE A 226 14.71 -6.22 -9.06
C ILE A 226 15.15 -7.14 -10.19
N GLU A 227 16.36 -7.65 -10.13
CA GLU A 227 16.92 -8.56 -11.14
C GLU A 227 16.15 -9.89 -11.21
N SER A 228 15.77 -10.46 -10.07
CA SER A 228 14.92 -11.66 -10.00
C SER A 228 13.55 -11.45 -10.64
N ILE A 229 12.93 -10.30 -10.41
CA ILE A 229 11.61 -9.97 -10.98
C ILE A 229 11.73 -9.75 -12.50
N ILE A 230 12.73 -8.98 -12.93
CA ILE A 230 12.96 -8.70 -14.35
C ILE A 230 13.24 -9.99 -15.14
N ASN A 231 14.01 -10.91 -14.56
CA ASN A 231 14.30 -12.20 -15.20
C ASN A 231 13.04 -13.08 -15.34
N LYS A 232 12.11 -13.05 -14.37
CA LYS A 232 10.83 -13.75 -14.48
C LYS A 232 9.88 -13.15 -15.52
N MET A 233 9.95 -11.84 -15.75
CA MET A 233 9.12 -11.15 -16.74
C MET A 233 9.62 -11.32 -18.19
N GLY A 234 10.88 -11.73 -18.38
CA GLY A 234 11.51 -11.94 -19.69
C GLY A 234 11.36 -13.34 -20.26
N THR A 235 10.70 -14.25 -19.54
CA THR A 235 10.34 -15.60 -19.97
C THR A 235 8.83 -15.65 -20.23
#